data_914652c7cfeb4169e2f0ccbc1504bdbd
#
_entry.id   914652c7cfeb4169e2f0ccbc1504bdbd
#
_cell.length_a   1.000
_cell.length_b   1.000
_cell.length_c   1.000
_cell.angle_alpha   90.00
_cell.angle_beta   90.00
_cell.angle_gamma   90.00
#
_symmetry.space_group_name_H-M   'P 1'
#
loop_
_entity.id
_entity.type
_entity.pdbx_description
1 polymer ?
#
loop_
_entity_poly.entity_id
_entity_poly.type
_entity_poly.pdbx_seq_one_letter_code
_entity_poly.pdbx_strand_id
1 'polypeptide(L)'
;MNTLLKIILLIALAILPALSAAEMVSGIAAIVNDEIITSYDVDKETANLVKEAEKKGPVSATARGELRSSALNRLIDRKLTEQKIKELDIKVSEEEVRQSIEDVKKQNNLSQEALVAALAGQGLSFDQYKAQLKDQLERLRLMSQEVRAKIQVGEREMQEYYAANPTKFGAEEQFRARHIFFRLGKDATTQDIRRVMMTAANVLFEARSGKDFAELARKYSDDPGAKTDGGELGTFKKGEMLPEIETTVLKMNPGEISELVVTTAGIHIIKLEGRSAGKPKPFDEVKGEIEDALYRKKSEERFNQWLADLRKSASIEIK
;
A
#
# COMPACT_ATOMS: atom_id res chain seq x y z
N MET A 1 -30.40 72.08 -28.53
CA MET A 1 -29.79 70.79 -28.86
C MET A 1 -29.04 70.12 -27.69
N ASN A 2 -29.13 70.59 -26.46
CA ASN A 2 -28.35 70.08 -25.33
C ASN A 2 -29.14 69.50 -24.15
N THR A 3 -30.48 69.57 -24.17
CA THR A 3 -31.33 69.03 -23.10
C THR A 3 -31.85 67.61 -23.38
N LEU A 4 -32.10 67.27 -24.65
CA LEU A 4 -32.52 65.90 -25.03
C LEU A 4 -31.38 64.88 -24.92
N LEU A 5 -30.12 65.27 -25.16
CA LEU A 5 -28.96 64.39 -25.09
C LEU A 5 -28.56 64.03 -23.64
N LYS A 6 -28.88 64.91 -22.67
CA LYS A 6 -28.64 64.65 -21.22
C LYS A 6 -29.67 63.73 -20.60
N ILE A 7 -30.89 63.67 -21.12
CA ILE A 7 -31.95 62.77 -20.63
C ILE A 7 -31.74 61.36 -21.15
N ILE A 8 -31.21 61.18 -22.34
CA ILE A 8 -30.86 59.85 -22.88
C ILE A 8 -29.65 59.23 -22.18
N LEU A 9 -28.70 60.05 -21.68
CA LEU A 9 -27.54 59.58 -20.95
C LEU A 9 -27.86 59.18 -19.48
N LEU A 10 -28.95 59.68 -18.90
CA LEU A 10 -29.39 59.37 -17.54
C LEU A 10 -30.28 58.13 -17.46
N ILE A 11 -30.91 57.73 -18.56
CA ILE A 11 -31.73 56.50 -18.65
C ILE A 11 -30.86 55.25 -18.96
N ALA A 12 -29.69 55.42 -19.61
CA ALA A 12 -28.76 54.33 -19.90
C ALA A 12 -27.95 53.84 -18.66
N LEU A 13 -28.00 54.54 -17.51
CA LEU A 13 -27.26 54.19 -16.29
C LEU A 13 -28.09 53.42 -15.26
N ALA A 14 -29.36 53.11 -15.55
CA ALA A 14 -30.28 52.42 -14.64
C ALA A 14 -30.55 50.94 -14.95
N ILE A 15 -29.85 50.36 -15.96
CA ILE A 15 -29.94 48.94 -16.25
C ILE A 15 -28.53 48.30 -16.13
N LEU A 16 -27.96 48.42 -14.92
CA LEU A 16 -27.01 47.42 -14.46
C LEU A 16 -27.83 46.18 -14.07
N PRO A 17 -27.67 45.05 -14.76
CA PRO A 17 -28.21 43.84 -14.20
C PRO A 17 -27.55 43.67 -12.84
N ALA A 18 -28.36 43.68 -11.77
CA ALA A 18 -27.95 43.15 -10.49
C ALA A 18 -27.44 41.75 -10.82
N LEU A 19 -26.13 41.56 -10.82
CA LEU A 19 -25.52 40.23 -10.67
C LEU A 19 -26.05 39.74 -9.31
N SER A 20 -27.23 39.13 -9.36
CA SER A 20 -27.74 38.28 -8.33
C SER A 20 -26.63 37.23 -8.15
N ALA A 21 -25.85 37.36 -7.09
CA ALA A 21 -25.08 36.23 -6.62
C ALA A 21 -26.14 35.14 -6.40
N ALA A 22 -26.25 34.24 -7.37
CA ALA A 22 -27.03 33.05 -7.18
C ALA A 22 -26.38 32.36 -5.97
N GLU A 23 -27.01 32.53 -4.81
CA GLU A 23 -26.77 31.65 -3.68
C GLU A 23 -26.91 30.25 -4.25
N MET A 24 -25.81 29.53 -4.39
CA MET A 24 -25.85 28.13 -4.79
C MET A 24 -26.62 27.42 -3.70
N VAL A 25 -27.92 27.26 -3.86
CA VAL A 25 -28.73 26.37 -3.03
C VAL A 25 -28.17 24.97 -3.26
N SER A 26 -27.29 24.58 -2.40
CA SER A 26 -26.71 23.24 -2.44
C SER A 26 -27.84 22.24 -2.23
N GLY A 27 -28.09 21.41 -3.24
CA GLY A 27 -29.11 20.35 -3.14
C GLY A 27 -28.79 19.37 -1.99
N ILE A 28 -29.81 18.68 -1.52
CA ILE A 28 -29.64 17.59 -0.55
C ILE A 28 -29.12 16.37 -1.33
N ALA A 29 -28.00 15.81 -0.91
CA ALA A 29 -27.43 14.58 -1.46
C ALA A 29 -27.90 13.34 -0.69
N ALA A 30 -28.03 13.43 0.63
CA ALA A 30 -28.60 12.36 1.45
C ALA A 30 -29.17 12.92 2.76
N ILE A 31 -30.06 12.15 3.38
CA ILE A 31 -30.56 12.36 4.74
C ILE A 31 -30.19 11.10 5.55
N VAL A 32 -29.54 11.31 6.68
CA VAL A 32 -29.09 10.24 7.59
C VAL A 32 -29.77 10.46 8.93
N ASN A 33 -30.82 9.69 9.24
CA ASN A 33 -31.76 9.97 10.32
C ASN A 33 -32.33 11.39 10.14
N ASP A 34 -32.02 12.30 11.06
CA ASP A 34 -32.48 13.70 11.02
C ASP A 34 -31.43 14.69 10.49
N GLU A 35 -30.26 14.23 10.02
CA GLU A 35 -29.15 15.07 9.58
C GLU A 35 -28.96 15.03 8.05
N ILE A 36 -28.79 16.20 7.46
CA ILE A 36 -28.64 16.39 6.01
C ILE A 36 -27.15 16.33 5.62
N ILE A 37 -26.88 15.69 4.47
CA ILE A 37 -25.63 15.79 3.71
C ILE A 37 -25.95 16.57 2.45
N THR A 38 -25.25 17.67 2.21
CA THR A 38 -25.48 18.51 1.04
C THR A 38 -24.66 18.05 -0.16
N SER A 39 -25.10 18.41 -1.37
CA SER A 39 -24.31 18.17 -2.59
C SER A 39 -22.96 18.89 -2.53
N TYR A 40 -22.90 20.05 -1.88
CA TYR A 40 -21.64 20.78 -1.65
C TYR A 40 -20.65 19.96 -0.81
N ASP A 41 -21.12 19.32 0.26
CA ASP A 41 -20.27 18.48 1.11
C ASP A 41 -19.69 17.30 0.30
N VAL A 42 -20.54 16.67 -0.53
CA VAL A 42 -20.13 15.56 -1.39
C VAL A 42 -19.10 16.03 -2.42
N ASP A 43 -19.32 17.15 -3.07
CA ASP A 43 -18.40 17.68 -4.09
C ASP A 43 -17.06 18.09 -3.47
N LYS A 44 -17.07 18.68 -2.28
CA LYS A 44 -15.86 19.01 -1.51
C LYS A 44 -15.06 17.77 -1.14
N GLU A 45 -15.73 16.73 -0.60
CA GLU A 45 -15.07 15.46 -0.26
C GLU A 45 -14.58 14.75 -1.52
N THR A 46 -15.33 14.79 -2.62
CA THR A 46 -14.93 14.24 -3.92
C THR A 46 -13.66 14.91 -4.43
N ALA A 47 -13.56 16.24 -4.35
CA ALA A 47 -12.37 16.97 -4.76
C ALA A 47 -11.12 16.54 -3.98
N ASN A 48 -11.25 16.26 -2.68
CA ASN A 48 -10.17 15.73 -1.85
C ASN A 48 -9.73 14.34 -2.35
N LEU A 49 -10.69 13.44 -2.61
CA LEU A 49 -10.39 12.09 -3.11
C LEU A 49 -9.74 12.12 -4.50
N VAL A 50 -10.21 12.98 -5.39
CA VAL A 50 -9.62 13.17 -6.72
C VAL A 50 -8.18 13.65 -6.59
N LYS A 51 -7.92 14.66 -5.77
CA LYS A 51 -6.56 15.19 -5.53
C LYS A 51 -5.60 14.10 -5.00
N GLU A 52 -6.08 13.22 -4.13
CA GLU A 52 -5.28 12.08 -3.65
C GLU A 52 -5.04 11.03 -4.76
N ALA A 53 -6.05 10.74 -5.57
CA ALA A 53 -5.93 9.79 -6.67
C ALA A 53 -4.98 10.31 -7.78
N GLU A 54 -5.01 11.61 -8.06
CA GLU A 54 -4.15 12.28 -9.07
C GLU A 54 -2.66 12.21 -8.73
N LYS A 55 -2.29 12.01 -7.46
CA LYS A 55 -0.88 11.73 -7.07
C LYS A 55 -0.35 10.42 -7.68
N LYS A 56 -1.24 9.49 -8.04
CA LYS A 56 -0.90 8.19 -8.64
C LYS A 56 -1.05 8.16 -10.16
N GLY A 57 -1.69 9.19 -10.75
CA GLY A 57 -1.93 9.31 -12.17
C GLY A 57 -3.25 10.01 -12.52
N PRO A 58 -3.51 10.29 -13.79
CA PRO A 58 -4.70 11.00 -14.23
C PRO A 58 -5.99 10.23 -13.91
N VAL A 59 -7.01 10.95 -13.42
CA VAL A 59 -8.31 10.38 -13.04
C VAL A 59 -9.33 10.56 -14.17
N SER A 60 -9.86 9.45 -14.70
CA SER A 60 -10.88 9.45 -15.75
C SER A 60 -12.24 9.95 -15.24
N ALA A 61 -13.15 10.31 -16.16
CA ALA A 61 -14.51 10.73 -15.80
C ALA A 61 -15.29 9.62 -15.05
N THR A 62 -15.14 8.36 -15.46
CA THR A 62 -15.75 7.21 -14.78
C THR A 62 -15.22 7.07 -13.37
N ALA A 63 -13.89 7.13 -13.18
CA ALA A 63 -13.26 7.07 -11.86
C ALA A 63 -13.70 8.23 -10.94
N ARG A 64 -13.95 9.43 -11.50
CA ARG A 64 -14.52 10.56 -10.72
C ARG A 64 -15.94 10.26 -10.21
N GLY A 65 -16.78 9.60 -11.02
CA GLY A 65 -18.10 9.15 -10.61
C GLY A 65 -18.04 8.13 -9.43
N GLU A 66 -17.12 7.17 -9.51
CA GLU A 66 -16.88 6.21 -8.42
C GLU A 66 -16.35 6.90 -7.13
N LEU A 67 -15.45 7.86 -7.30
CA LEU A 67 -14.95 8.67 -6.18
C LEU A 67 -16.06 9.51 -5.53
N ARG A 68 -17.01 10.03 -6.33
CA ARG A 68 -18.18 10.75 -5.80
C ARG A 68 -19.09 9.85 -4.97
N SER A 69 -19.34 8.63 -5.44
CA SER A 69 -20.09 7.63 -4.66
C SER A 69 -19.37 7.25 -3.37
N SER A 70 -18.05 7.09 -3.44
CA SER A 70 -17.20 6.84 -2.27
C SER A 70 -17.22 8.01 -1.27
N ALA A 71 -17.20 9.26 -1.76
CA ALA A 71 -17.30 10.47 -0.95
C ALA A 71 -18.64 10.52 -0.19
N LEU A 72 -19.76 10.27 -0.87
CA LEU A 72 -21.07 10.22 -0.24
C LEU A 72 -21.12 9.15 0.85
N ASN A 73 -20.63 7.93 0.56
CA ASN A 73 -20.60 6.86 1.54
C ASN A 73 -19.75 7.23 2.77
N ARG A 74 -18.59 7.85 2.59
CA ARG A 74 -17.75 8.34 3.71
C ARG A 74 -18.46 9.38 4.57
N LEU A 75 -19.22 10.28 3.94
CA LEU A 75 -19.99 11.29 4.66
C LEU A 75 -21.13 10.67 5.46
N ILE A 76 -21.82 9.67 4.91
CA ILE A 76 -22.85 8.90 5.63
C ILE A 76 -22.22 8.22 6.86
N ASP A 77 -21.12 7.50 6.68
CA ASP A 77 -20.43 6.79 7.77
C ASP A 77 -19.94 7.75 8.86
N ARG A 78 -19.45 8.93 8.44
CA ARG A 78 -19.05 9.99 9.36
C ARG A 78 -20.25 10.47 10.19
N LYS A 79 -21.39 10.75 9.55
CA LYS A 79 -22.62 11.18 10.24
C LYS A 79 -23.09 10.15 11.25
N LEU A 80 -23.15 8.88 10.86
CA LEU A 80 -23.52 7.78 11.76
C LEU A 80 -22.58 7.67 12.96
N THR A 81 -21.27 7.82 12.72
CA THR A 81 -20.26 7.81 13.78
C THR A 81 -20.43 8.99 14.74
N GLU A 82 -20.68 10.20 14.22
CA GLU A 82 -20.92 11.41 15.01
C GLU A 82 -22.19 11.29 15.86
N GLN A 83 -23.26 10.72 15.28
CA GLN A 83 -24.50 10.45 16.01
C GLN A 83 -24.27 9.43 17.13
N LYS A 84 -23.46 8.39 16.89
CA LYS A 84 -23.14 7.39 17.91
C LYS A 84 -22.28 7.95 19.04
N ILE A 85 -21.36 8.89 18.76
CA ILE A 85 -20.60 9.63 19.76
C ILE A 85 -21.56 10.40 20.68
N LYS A 86 -22.54 11.11 20.08
CA LYS A 86 -23.56 11.87 20.83
C LYS A 86 -24.46 10.95 21.67
N GLU A 87 -24.95 9.84 21.08
CA GLU A 87 -25.81 8.85 21.75
C GLU A 87 -25.12 8.25 22.98
N LEU A 88 -23.84 7.92 22.88
CA LEU A 88 -23.08 7.31 23.97
C LEU A 88 -22.45 8.34 24.94
N ASP A 89 -22.75 9.64 24.76
CA ASP A 89 -22.22 10.76 25.54
C ASP A 89 -20.69 10.75 25.66
N ILE A 90 -20.02 10.36 24.57
CA ILE A 90 -18.55 10.33 24.51
C ILE A 90 -18.04 11.75 24.42
N LYS A 91 -17.29 12.17 25.44
CA LYS A 91 -16.73 13.52 25.56
C LYS A 91 -15.25 13.47 25.82
N VAL A 92 -14.53 14.37 25.19
CA VAL A 92 -13.12 14.65 25.44
C VAL A 92 -13.02 16.03 26.09
N SER A 93 -12.32 16.12 27.21
CA SER A 93 -12.15 17.37 27.95
C SER A 93 -11.13 18.27 27.25
N GLU A 94 -11.22 19.57 27.53
CA GLU A 94 -10.24 20.58 27.06
C GLU A 94 -8.81 20.26 27.55
N GLU A 95 -8.69 19.63 28.72
CA GLU A 95 -7.41 19.18 29.27
C GLU A 95 -6.79 18.07 28.42
N GLU A 96 -7.58 17.07 28.01
CA GLU A 96 -7.11 15.97 27.14
C GLU A 96 -6.70 16.50 25.76
N VAL A 97 -7.45 17.47 25.21
CA VAL A 97 -7.07 18.14 23.95
C VAL A 97 -5.74 18.88 24.13
N ARG A 98 -5.58 19.62 25.23
CA ARG A 98 -4.34 20.34 25.52
C ARG A 98 -3.16 19.38 25.66
N GLN A 99 -3.33 18.30 26.40
CA GLN A 99 -2.29 17.28 26.56
C GLN A 99 -1.90 16.65 25.22
N SER A 100 -2.88 16.34 24.38
CA SER A 100 -2.62 15.81 23.05
C SER A 100 -1.84 16.78 22.16
N ILE A 101 -2.12 18.11 22.27
CA ILE A 101 -1.34 19.14 21.57
C ILE A 101 0.10 19.16 22.06
N GLU A 102 0.32 19.10 23.39
CA GLU A 102 1.67 19.04 23.96
C GLU A 102 2.44 17.79 23.50
N ASP A 103 1.77 16.66 23.39
CA ASP A 103 2.39 15.43 22.90
C ASP A 103 2.79 15.55 21.40
N VAL A 104 1.93 16.15 20.56
CA VAL A 104 2.25 16.47 19.16
C VAL A 104 3.46 17.38 19.06
N LYS A 105 3.51 18.43 19.89
CA LYS A 105 4.65 19.36 19.94
C LYS A 105 5.94 18.64 20.33
N LYS A 106 5.91 17.79 21.36
CA LYS A 106 7.06 17.02 21.82
C LYS A 106 7.56 16.05 20.76
N GLN A 107 6.65 15.28 20.14
CA GLN A 107 7.01 14.29 19.13
C GLN A 107 7.67 14.91 17.88
N ASN A 108 7.26 16.15 17.54
CA ASN A 108 7.77 16.86 16.37
C ASN A 108 8.80 17.93 16.70
N ASN A 109 9.21 18.05 17.97
CA ASN A 109 10.13 19.08 18.46
C ASN A 109 9.69 20.51 18.07
N LEU A 110 8.39 20.80 18.20
CA LEU A 110 7.80 22.10 17.86
C LEU A 110 7.55 22.96 19.11
N SER A 111 7.83 24.27 18.99
CA SER A 111 7.27 25.27 19.93
C SER A 111 5.80 25.55 19.61
N GLN A 112 5.10 26.25 20.49
CA GLN A 112 3.72 26.69 20.25
C GLN A 112 3.62 27.57 19.01
N GLU A 113 4.55 28.50 18.85
CA GLU A 113 4.61 29.45 17.72
C GLU A 113 4.90 28.69 16.41
N ALA A 114 5.79 27.71 16.43
CA ALA A 114 6.10 26.88 15.28
C ALA A 114 4.89 26.03 14.83
N LEU A 115 4.14 25.47 15.79
CA LEU A 115 2.90 24.75 15.50
C LEU A 115 1.87 25.68 14.84
N VAL A 116 1.62 26.86 15.44
CA VAL A 116 0.66 27.85 14.90
C VAL A 116 1.07 28.29 13.50
N ALA A 117 2.36 28.54 13.25
CA ALA A 117 2.86 28.92 11.93
C ALA A 117 2.67 27.79 10.90
N ALA A 118 2.93 26.54 11.29
CA ALA A 118 2.73 25.37 10.42
C ALA A 118 1.26 25.17 10.05
N LEU A 119 0.33 25.36 10.99
CA LEU A 119 -1.11 25.30 10.76
C LEU A 119 -1.57 26.44 9.83
N ALA A 120 -1.09 27.66 10.06
CA ALA A 120 -1.41 28.82 9.22
C ALA A 120 -0.93 28.60 7.76
N GLY A 121 0.24 27.96 7.57
CA GLY A 121 0.75 27.54 6.25
C GLY A 121 -0.17 26.55 5.52
N GLN A 122 -1.03 25.84 6.27
CA GLN A 122 -2.05 24.91 5.73
C GLN A 122 -3.45 25.54 5.66
N GLY A 123 -3.57 26.84 5.99
CA GLY A 123 -4.85 27.55 6.01
C GLY A 123 -5.74 27.18 7.20
N LEU A 124 -5.17 26.65 8.29
CA LEU A 124 -5.89 26.21 9.47
C LEU A 124 -5.62 27.13 10.66
N SER A 125 -6.66 27.61 11.34
CA SER A 125 -6.49 28.32 12.61
C SER A 125 -6.21 27.33 13.75
N PHE A 126 -5.59 27.83 14.82
CA PHE A 126 -5.33 27.01 16.01
C PHE A 126 -6.62 26.49 16.67
N ASP A 127 -7.68 27.28 16.68
CA ASP A 127 -8.98 26.86 17.22
C ASP A 127 -9.65 25.79 16.35
N GLN A 128 -9.54 25.92 15.03
CA GLN A 128 -10.00 24.87 14.11
C GLN A 128 -9.23 23.56 14.32
N TYR A 129 -7.92 23.65 14.52
CA TYR A 129 -7.10 22.48 14.83
C TYR A 129 -7.51 21.83 16.15
N LYS A 130 -7.73 22.62 17.22
CA LYS A 130 -8.24 22.12 18.50
C LYS A 130 -9.57 21.38 18.33
N ALA A 131 -10.51 21.96 17.59
CA ALA A 131 -11.81 21.34 17.33
C ALA A 131 -11.66 20.00 16.57
N GLN A 132 -10.84 19.98 15.51
CA GLN A 132 -10.57 18.74 14.75
C GLN A 132 -9.90 17.68 15.62
N LEU A 133 -8.96 18.06 16.47
CA LEU A 133 -8.29 17.14 17.38
C LEU A 133 -9.27 16.55 18.41
N LYS A 134 -10.17 17.37 18.95
CA LYS A 134 -11.24 16.92 19.85
C LYS A 134 -12.12 15.87 19.16
N ASP A 135 -12.63 16.16 17.96
CA ASP A 135 -13.44 15.23 17.17
C ASP A 135 -12.68 13.94 16.87
N GLN A 136 -11.38 14.02 16.61
CA GLN A 136 -10.54 12.85 16.39
C GLN A 136 -10.39 12.00 17.66
N LEU A 137 -10.18 12.62 18.81
CA LEU A 137 -10.07 11.94 20.10
C LEU A 137 -11.40 11.27 20.51
N GLU A 138 -12.53 11.93 20.27
CA GLU A 138 -13.87 11.35 20.50
C GLU A 138 -14.10 10.11 19.62
N ARG A 139 -13.73 10.18 18.33
CA ARG A 139 -13.78 9.01 17.42
C ARG A 139 -12.85 7.89 17.88
N LEU A 140 -11.63 8.20 18.30
CA LEU A 140 -10.70 7.17 18.82
C LEU A 140 -11.26 6.50 20.07
N ARG A 141 -11.92 7.26 20.97
CA ARG A 141 -12.56 6.72 22.17
C ARG A 141 -13.74 5.81 21.81
N LEU A 142 -14.58 6.22 20.88
CA LEU A 142 -15.66 5.38 20.35
C LEU A 142 -15.11 4.08 19.75
N MET A 143 -14.08 4.16 18.91
CA MET A 143 -13.46 2.97 18.30
C MET A 143 -12.83 2.06 19.36
N SER A 144 -12.27 2.62 20.43
CA SER A 144 -11.74 1.84 21.53
C SER A 144 -12.83 1.04 22.23
N GLN A 145 -13.98 1.65 22.49
CA GLN A 145 -15.09 1.02 23.20
C GLN A 145 -15.88 0.02 22.32
N GLU A 146 -16.22 0.41 21.10
CA GLU A 146 -17.10 -0.35 20.25
C GLU A 146 -16.41 -1.42 19.41
N VAL A 147 -15.13 -1.24 19.15
CA VAL A 147 -14.34 -2.14 18.29
C VAL A 147 -13.24 -2.82 19.09
N ARG A 148 -12.25 -2.05 19.57
CA ARG A 148 -11.01 -2.63 20.13
C ARG A 148 -11.24 -3.44 21.41
N ALA A 149 -12.07 -2.95 22.33
CA ALA A 149 -12.37 -3.64 23.57
C ALA A 149 -13.09 -4.99 23.38
N LYS A 150 -13.65 -5.22 22.21
CA LYS A 150 -14.38 -6.45 21.85
C LYS A 150 -13.52 -7.48 21.10
N ILE A 151 -12.22 -7.18 20.91
CA ILE A 151 -11.30 -8.05 20.18
C ILE A 151 -10.45 -8.85 21.17
N GLN A 152 -10.41 -10.14 20.95
CA GLN A 152 -9.54 -11.06 21.65
C GLN A 152 -8.83 -11.94 20.61
N VAL A 153 -7.52 -12.11 20.76
CA VAL A 153 -6.70 -13.02 19.96
C VAL A 153 -6.32 -14.19 20.87
N GLY A 154 -6.86 -15.35 20.57
CA GLY A 154 -6.59 -16.57 21.35
C GLY A 154 -5.34 -17.28 20.87
N GLU A 155 -4.67 -18.01 21.77
CA GLU A 155 -3.45 -18.76 21.45
C GLU A 155 -3.70 -19.83 20.37
N ARG A 156 -4.82 -20.53 20.44
CA ARG A 156 -5.20 -21.51 19.43
C ARG A 156 -5.29 -20.88 18.04
N GLU A 157 -5.89 -19.71 17.93
CA GLU A 157 -6.02 -18.97 16.67
C GLU A 157 -4.65 -18.52 16.13
N MET A 158 -3.75 -18.11 17.02
CA MET A 158 -2.37 -17.78 16.65
C MET A 158 -1.64 -19.01 16.11
N GLN A 159 -1.81 -20.18 16.73
CA GLN A 159 -1.22 -21.44 16.25
C GLN A 159 -1.80 -21.87 14.89
N GLU A 160 -3.11 -21.74 14.70
CA GLU A 160 -3.78 -22.01 13.41
C GLU A 160 -3.25 -21.07 12.32
N TYR A 161 -3.11 -19.77 12.64
CA TYR A 161 -2.55 -18.79 11.69
C TYR A 161 -1.09 -19.09 11.33
N TYR A 162 -0.26 -19.43 12.31
CA TYR A 162 1.12 -19.84 12.10
C TYR A 162 1.22 -21.07 11.19
N ALA A 163 0.44 -22.11 11.46
CA ALA A 163 0.42 -23.33 10.67
C ALA A 163 -0.05 -23.09 9.22
N ALA A 164 -1.00 -22.18 9.03
CA ALA A 164 -1.55 -21.83 7.72
C ALA A 164 -0.63 -20.89 6.89
N ASN A 165 0.37 -20.25 7.51
CA ASN A 165 1.23 -19.26 6.83
C ASN A 165 2.74 -19.53 7.02
N PRO A 166 3.24 -20.75 6.80
CA PRO A 166 4.62 -21.10 7.11
C PRO A 166 5.65 -20.24 6.36
N THR A 167 5.36 -19.83 5.14
CA THR A 167 6.25 -18.99 4.31
C THR A 167 6.42 -17.58 4.86
N LYS A 168 5.40 -17.03 5.54
CA LYS A 168 5.51 -15.72 6.21
C LYS A 168 6.52 -15.74 7.36
N PHE A 169 6.74 -16.90 7.95
CA PHE A 169 7.62 -17.08 9.09
C PHE A 169 8.95 -17.74 8.73
N GLY A 170 9.39 -17.61 7.47
CA GLY A 170 10.71 -18.05 7.03
C GLY A 170 10.79 -19.46 6.46
N ALA A 171 9.66 -20.16 6.29
CA ALA A 171 9.61 -21.44 5.55
C ALA A 171 9.69 -21.22 4.03
N GLU A 172 10.58 -20.31 3.61
CA GLU A 172 10.83 -20.09 2.19
C GLU A 172 11.60 -21.25 1.61
N GLU A 173 11.25 -21.59 0.38
CA GLU A 173 11.94 -22.64 -0.34
C GLU A 173 13.40 -22.28 -0.59
N GLN A 174 14.30 -23.24 -0.34
CA GLN A 174 15.74 -23.10 -0.53
C GLN A 174 16.20 -24.02 -1.64
N PHE A 175 17.09 -23.51 -2.45
CA PHE A 175 17.68 -24.19 -3.60
C PHE A 175 19.18 -24.35 -3.38
N ARG A 176 19.73 -25.50 -3.77
CA ARG A 176 21.17 -25.73 -3.87
C ARG A 176 21.49 -26.11 -5.30
N ALA A 177 22.39 -25.35 -5.92
CA ALA A 177 22.73 -25.54 -7.32
C ALA A 177 24.24 -25.38 -7.55
N ARG A 178 24.69 -25.90 -8.68
CA ARG A 178 26.00 -25.62 -9.29
C ARG A 178 25.80 -24.95 -10.63
N HIS A 179 26.79 -24.17 -11.05
CA HIS A 179 26.81 -23.64 -12.41
C HIS A 179 28.16 -23.84 -13.12
N ILE A 180 28.11 -23.83 -14.44
CA ILE A 180 29.26 -23.64 -15.31
C ILE A 180 29.01 -22.31 -16.02
N PHE A 181 29.89 -21.34 -15.84
CA PHE A 181 29.76 -20.00 -16.38
C PHE A 181 30.74 -19.77 -17.52
N PHE A 182 30.24 -19.25 -18.62
CA PHE A 182 31.03 -18.83 -19.79
C PHE A 182 30.85 -17.32 -19.95
N ARG A 183 31.90 -16.58 -19.71
CA ARG A 183 31.90 -15.13 -19.75
C ARG A 183 31.75 -14.59 -21.17
N LEU A 184 30.89 -13.59 -21.33
CA LEU A 184 30.82 -12.78 -22.54
C LEU A 184 31.19 -11.34 -22.17
N GLY A 185 32.21 -10.81 -22.87
CA GLY A 185 32.61 -9.39 -22.72
C GLY A 185 31.51 -8.45 -23.22
N LYS A 186 31.45 -7.24 -22.69
CA LYS A 186 30.48 -6.22 -23.14
C LYS A 186 30.60 -5.90 -24.63
N ASP A 187 31.81 -6.01 -25.19
CA ASP A 187 32.12 -5.72 -26.60
C ASP A 187 32.28 -7.02 -27.42
N ALA A 188 31.69 -8.14 -26.97
CA ALA A 188 31.79 -9.41 -27.65
C ALA A 188 31.19 -9.34 -29.07
N THR A 189 31.99 -9.76 -30.07
CA THR A 189 31.53 -9.82 -31.45
C THR A 189 30.56 -10.99 -31.65
N THR A 190 29.76 -10.95 -32.72
CA THR A 190 28.90 -12.09 -33.10
C THR A 190 29.69 -13.41 -33.22
N GLN A 191 30.95 -13.33 -33.63
CA GLN A 191 31.81 -14.52 -33.74
C GLN A 191 32.23 -15.04 -32.35
N ASP A 192 32.52 -14.15 -31.39
CA ASP A 192 32.82 -14.55 -30.01
C ASP A 192 31.61 -15.17 -29.34
N ILE A 193 30.43 -14.58 -29.47
CA ILE A 193 29.18 -15.15 -28.96
C ILE A 193 28.94 -16.56 -29.51
N ARG A 194 29.09 -16.73 -30.82
CA ARG A 194 28.92 -18.05 -31.47
C ARG A 194 29.92 -19.07 -30.92
N ARG A 195 31.19 -18.70 -30.77
CA ARG A 195 32.23 -19.56 -30.22
C ARG A 195 31.89 -19.99 -28.78
N VAL A 196 31.50 -19.06 -27.93
CA VAL A 196 31.14 -19.34 -26.54
C VAL A 196 29.92 -20.24 -26.48
N MET A 197 28.89 -19.95 -27.28
CA MET A 197 27.68 -20.79 -27.36
C MET A 197 28.00 -22.24 -27.80
N MET A 198 28.87 -22.42 -28.78
CA MET A 198 29.28 -23.76 -29.21
C MET A 198 30.05 -24.51 -28.10
N THR A 199 30.93 -23.83 -27.39
CA THR A 199 31.65 -24.41 -26.25
C THR A 199 30.68 -24.78 -25.13
N ALA A 200 29.76 -23.91 -24.77
CA ALA A 200 28.75 -24.16 -23.74
C ALA A 200 27.83 -25.33 -24.14
N ALA A 201 27.41 -25.42 -25.42
CA ALA A 201 26.58 -26.50 -25.90
C ALA A 201 27.31 -27.86 -25.83
N ASN A 202 28.61 -27.90 -26.16
CA ASN A 202 29.42 -29.13 -26.05
C ASN A 202 29.56 -29.57 -24.59
N VAL A 203 29.80 -28.60 -23.66
CA VAL A 203 29.90 -28.91 -22.22
C VAL A 203 28.54 -29.36 -21.67
N LEU A 204 27.44 -28.75 -22.11
CA LEU A 204 26.09 -29.18 -21.75
C LEU A 204 25.84 -30.64 -22.20
N PHE A 205 26.23 -30.97 -23.43
CA PHE A 205 26.14 -32.35 -23.93
C PHE A 205 26.95 -33.31 -23.07
N GLU A 206 28.19 -32.97 -22.72
CA GLU A 206 29.03 -33.76 -21.83
C GLU A 206 28.40 -33.96 -20.44
N ALA A 207 27.85 -32.90 -19.86
CA ALA A 207 27.18 -32.96 -18.57
C ALA A 207 25.93 -33.87 -18.60
N ARG A 208 25.11 -33.78 -19.66
CA ARG A 208 23.92 -34.61 -19.85
C ARG A 208 24.25 -36.05 -20.21
N SER A 209 25.47 -36.31 -20.75
CA SER A 209 25.97 -37.65 -21.00
C SER A 209 26.51 -38.34 -19.74
N GLY A 210 26.40 -37.72 -18.56
CA GLY A 210 26.76 -38.34 -17.28
C GLY A 210 28.18 -38.03 -16.78
N LYS A 211 28.94 -37.14 -17.44
CA LYS A 211 30.22 -36.67 -16.90
C LYS A 211 29.98 -35.86 -15.61
N ASP A 212 30.92 -35.94 -14.69
CA ASP A 212 30.81 -35.22 -13.42
C ASP A 212 30.74 -33.71 -13.65
N PHE A 213 29.65 -33.10 -13.15
CA PHE A 213 29.36 -31.71 -13.39
C PHE A 213 30.39 -30.78 -12.68
N ALA A 214 30.86 -31.17 -11.50
CA ALA A 214 31.85 -30.39 -10.76
C ALA A 214 33.23 -30.41 -11.48
N GLU A 215 33.60 -31.54 -12.07
CA GLU A 215 34.83 -31.63 -12.88
C GLU A 215 34.71 -30.81 -14.16
N LEU A 216 33.56 -30.82 -14.83
CA LEU A 216 33.32 -29.95 -15.97
C LEU A 216 33.35 -28.46 -15.57
N ALA A 217 32.82 -28.10 -14.41
CA ALA A 217 32.89 -26.74 -13.89
C ALA A 217 34.35 -26.34 -13.62
N ARG A 218 35.15 -27.16 -12.96
CA ARG A 218 36.56 -26.87 -12.72
C ARG A 218 37.36 -26.68 -14.02
N LYS A 219 36.97 -27.42 -15.06
CA LYS A 219 37.71 -27.39 -16.33
C LYS A 219 37.31 -26.24 -17.23
N TYR A 220 36.03 -25.95 -17.33
CA TYR A 220 35.48 -25.06 -18.36
C TYR A 220 34.89 -23.77 -17.85
N SER A 221 34.57 -23.63 -16.56
CA SER A 221 33.93 -22.44 -16.04
C SER A 221 34.89 -21.25 -15.97
N ASP A 222 34.42 -20.11 -16.40
CA ASP A 222 35.10 -18.80 -16.21
C ASP A 222 34.79 -18.18 -14.84
N ASP A 223 34.02 -18.85 -13.99
CA ASP A 223 33.83 -18.46 -12.60
C ASP A 223 35.11 -18.79 -11.80
N PRO A 224 35.73 -17.78 -11.16
CA PRO A 224 36.95 -18.03 -10.37
C PRO A 224 36.80 -19.06 -9.25
N GLY A 225 35.60 -19.14 -8.63
CA GLY A 225 35.29 -20.10 -7.56
C GLY A 225 35.20 -21.53 -8.05
N ALA A 226 34.80 -21.75 -9.29
CA ALA A 226 34.51 -23.07 -9.82
C ALA A 226 35.73 -24.02 -9.81
N LYS A 227 36.95 -23.50 -9.85
CA LYS A 227 38.17 -24.31 -9.78
C LYS A 227 38.35 -24.99 -8.40
N THR A 228 37.83 -24.38 -7.36
CA THR A 228 37.92 -24.89 -5.99
C THR A 228 36.72 -25.70 -5.62
N ASP A 229 35.50 -25.12 -5.81
CA ASP A 229 34.25 -25.68 -5.33
C ASP A 229 33.46 -26.47 -6.39
N GLY A 230 33.94 -26.51 -7.65
CA GLY A 230 33.24 -27.17 -8.74
C GLY A 230 31.97 -26.45 -9.18
N GLY A 231 31.97 -25.11 -9.09
CA GLY A 231 30.87 -24.23 -9.50
C GLY A 231 29.70 -24.19 -8.55
N GLU A 232 29.91 -24.44 -7.26
CA GLU A 232 28.85 -24.42 -6.24
C GLU A 232 28.34 -22.99 -6.01
N LEU A 233 27.02 -22.78 -6.17
CA LEU A 233 26.36 -21.52 -5.86
C LEU A 233 25.91 -21.44 -4.38
N GLY A 234 26.13 -22.51 -3.61
CA GLY A 234 25.64 -22.63 -2.25
C GLY A 234 24.13 -22.83 -2.17
N THR A 235 23.58 -22.52 -1.00
CA THR A 235 22.13 -22.52 -0.76
C THR A 235 21.61 -21.10 -0.84
N PHE A 236 20.57 -20.90 -1.63
CA PHE A 236 19.94 -19.60 -1.84
C PHE A 236 18.42 -19.71 -1.88
N LYS A 237 17.75 -18.56 -1.70
CA LYS A 237 16.30 -18.39 -1.72
C LYS A 237 15.88 -17.60 -2.97
N LYS A 238 14.60 -17.56 -3.19
CA LYS A 238 13.99 -16.68 -4.20
C LYS A 238 14.34 -15.21 -3.92
N GLY A 239 14.79 -14.48 -4.95
CA GLY A 239 15.22 -13.09 -4.88
C GLY A 239 16.72 -12.89 -4.62
N GLU A 240 17.49 -13.96 -4.37
CA GLU A 240 18.94 -13.87 -4.08
C GLU A 240 19.82 -14.11 -5.31
N MET A 241 19.24 -14.52 -6.44
CA MET A 241 19.96 -14.81 -7.69
C MET A 241 19.51 -13.90 -8.84
N LEU A 242 20.28 -13.92 -9.94
CA LEU A 242 19.87 -13.24 -11.17
C LEU A 242 18.53 -13.78 -11.65
N PRO A 243 17.62 -12.93 -12.14
CA PRO A 243 16.26 -13.33 -12.51
C PRO A 243 16.20 -14.50 -13.50
N GLU A 244 17.15 -14.57 -14.45
CA GLU A 244 17.22 -15.61 -15.45
C GLU A 244 17.61 -16.97 -14.84
N ILE A 245 18.54 -16.96 -13.89
CA ILE A 245 18.98 -18.14 -13.13
C ILE A 245 17.83 -18.61 -12.23
N GLU A 246 17.22 -17.68 -11.49
CA GLU A 246 16.10 -17.98 -10.60
C GLU A 246 14.92 -18.58 -11.36
N THR A 247 14.51 -17.94 -12.46
CA THR A 247 13.39 -18.44 -13.29
C THR A 247 13.65 -19.85 -13.80
N THR A 248 14.91 -20.17 -14.10
CA THR A 248 15.31 -21.50 -14.55
C THR A 248 15.23 -22.52 -13.41
N VAL A 249 15.86 -22.21 -12.27
CA VAL A 249 15.92 -23.10 -11.10
C VAL A 249 14.53 -23.42 -10.55
N LEU A 250 13.62 -22.43 -10.53
CA LEU A 250 12.24 -22.62 -10.07
C LEU A 250 11.45 -23.68 -10.87
N LYS A 251 11.84 -23.93 -12.11
CA LYS A 251 11.20 -24.92 -13.01
C LYS A 251 11.86 -26.29 -13.00
N MET A 252 13.03 -26.41 -12.36
CA MET A 252 13.84 -27.63 -12.38
C MET A 252 13.52 -28.55 -11.20
N ASN A 253 13.70 -29.85 -11.40
CA ASN A 253 13.70 -30.85 -10.33
C ASN A 253 15.14 -31.11 -9.85
N PRO A 254 15.34 -31.54 -8.59
CA PRO A 254 16.65 -31.93 -8.10
C PRO A 254 17.29 -33.01 -9.02
N GLY A 255 18.56 -32.81 -9.37
CA GLY A 255 19.33 -33.63 -10.31
C GLY A 255 19.27 -33.15 -11.74
N GLU A 256 18.36 -32.31 -12.14
CA GLU A 256 18.24 -31.79 -13.50
C GLU A 256 19.36 -30.80 -13.86
N ILE A 257 19.73 -30.82 -15.17
CA ILE A 257 20.66 -29.85 -15.77
C ILE A 257 19.85 -28.99 -16.75
N SER A 258 19.96 -27.66 -16.59
CA SER A 258 19.26 -26.69 -17.42
C SER A 258 19.64 -26.74 -18.90
N GLU A 259 18.88 -26.02 -19.71
CA GLU A 259 19.36 -25.52 -21.00
C GLU A 259 20.38 -24.39 -20.77
N LEU A 260 20.94 -23.85 -21.86
CA LEU A 260 21.81 -22.67 -21.76
C LEU A 260 21.02 -21.47 -21.28
N VAL A 261 21.42 -20.91 -20.15
CA VAL A 261 20.80 -19.71 -19.56
C VAL A 261 21.64 -18.49 -19.92
N VAL A 262 21.06 -17.57 -20.66
CA VAL A 262 21.76 -16.35 -21.08
C VAL A 262 21.46 -15.23 -20.10
N THR A 263 22.49 -14.60 -19.58
CA THR A 263 22.42 -13.43 -18.70
C THR A 263 23.24 -12.26 -19.30
N THR A 264 23.19 -11.12 -18.68
CA THR A 264 24.03 -9.97 -19.08
C THR A 264 25.53 -10.21 -18.88
N ALA A 265 25.93 -11.19 -18.05
CA ALA A 265 27.31 -11.53 -17.77
C ALA A 265 27.87 -12.61 -18.72
N GLY A 266 27.01 -13.42 -19.35
CA GLY A 266 27.40 -14.52 -20.22
C GLY A 266 26.39 -15.65 -20.24
N ILE A 267 26.89 -16.88 -20.46
CA ILE A 267 26.08 -18.08 -20.59
C ILE A 267 26.34 -18.99 -19.39
N HIS A 268 25.27 -19.54 -18.82
CA HIS A 268 25.32 -20.45 -17.68
C HIS A 268 24.71 -21.81 -18.05
N ILE A 269 25.27 -22.87 -17.53
CA ILE A 269 24.66 -24.21 -17.42
C ILE A 269 24.45 -24.42 -15.94
N ILE A 270 23.23 -24.74 -15.49
CA ILE A 270 22.86 -24.88 -14.09
C ILE A 270 22.49 -26.34 -13.83
N LYS A 271 22.98 -26.90 -12.74
CA LYS A 271 22.53 -28.16 -12.18
C LYS A 271 21.87 -27.90 -10.83
N LEU A 272 20.60 -28.23 -10.70
CA LEU A 272 19.90 -28.16 -9.42
C LEU A 272 20.28 -29.42 -8.60
N GLU A 273 20.98 -29.24 -7.49
CA GLU A 273 21.39 -30.35 -6.62
C GLU A 273 20.34 -30.66 -5.55
N GLY A 274 19.61 -29.68 -5.08
CA GLY A 274 18.62 -29.87 -4.04
C GLY A 274 17.59 -28.76 -4.01
N ARG A 275 16.43 -29.13 -3.49
CA ARG A 275 15.31 -28.25 -3.22
C ARG A 275 14.73 -28.64 -1.87
N SER A 276 14.63 -27.72 -0.92
CA SER A 276 14.12 -28.00 0.41
C SER A 276 13.19 -26.89 0.85
N ALA A 277 12.13 -27.26 1.54
CA ALA A 277 11.33 -26.29 2.26
C ALA A 277 12.18 -25.69 3.39
N GLY A 278 12.19 -24.39 3.52
CA GLY A 278 12.79 -23.71 4.65
C GLY A 278 12.09 -24.09 5.96
N LYS A 279 12.77 -23.96 7.07
CA LYS A 279 12.14 -24.13 8.39
C LYS A 279 11.58 -22.78 8.83
N PRO A 280 10.30 -22.71 9.22
CA PRO A 280 9.76 -21.49 9.79
C PRO A 280 10.45 -21.17 11.12
N LYS A 281 10.53 -19.90 11.48
CA LYS A 281 10.95 -19.47 12.81
C LYS A 281 10.05 -20.12 13.86
N PRO A 282 10.58 -20.51 15.03
CA PRO A 282 9.76 -21.04 16.13
C PRO A 282 8.57 -20.13 16.45
N PHE A 283 7.43 -20.73 16.77
CA PHE A 283 6.19 -19.99 17.09
C PHE A 283 6.41 -18.90 18.15
N ASP A 284 7.17 -19.21 19.20
CA ASP A 284 7.41 -18.27 20.30
C ASP A 284 8.18 -17.01 19.87
N GLU A 285 9.04 -17.11 18.84
CA GLU A 285 9.77 -15.96 18.29
C GLU A 285 8.88 -15.03 17.48
N VAL A 286 7.82 -15.56 16.86
CA VAL A 286 6.92 -14.82 15.98
C VAL A 286 5.54 -14.58 16.57
N LYS A 287 5.31 -15.03 17.82
CA LYS A 287 4.03 -14.94 18.52
C LYS A 287 3.48 -13.51 18.54
N GLY A 288 4.32 -12.52 18.88
CA GLY A 288 3.91 -11.12 18.90
C GLY A 288 3.53 -10.58 17.51
N GLU A 289 4.27 -10.96 16.46
CA GLU A 289 3.95 -10.59 15.08
C GLU A 289 2.61 -11.19 14.64
N ILE A 290 2.35 -12.42 15.02
CA ILE A 290 1.08 -13.12 14.74
C ILE A 290 -0.08 -12.45 15.46
N GLU A 291 0.09 -12.15 16.76
CA GLU A 291 -0.91 -11.47 17.57
C GLU A 291 -1.28 -10.12 16.96
N ASP A 292 -0.29 -9.30 16.58
CA ASP A 292 -0.49 -8.02 15.92
C ASP A 292 -1.21 -8.15 14.57
N ALA A 293 -0.85 -9.17 13.78
CA ALA A 293 -1.48 -9.41 12.48
C ALA A 293 -2.95 -9.81 12.62
N LEU A 294 -3.25 -10.72 13.55
CA LEU A 294 -4.61 -11.15 13.85
C LEU A 294 -5.44 -10.04 14.48
N TYR A 295 -4.85 -9.27 15.41
CA TYR A 295 -5.52 -8.12 16.01
C TYR A 295 -5.90 -7.08 14.97
N ARG A 296 -4.99 -6.72 14.06
CA ARG A 296 -5.28 -5.80 12.94
C ARG A 296 -6.41 -6.32 12.06
N LYS A 297 -6.35 -7.59 11.66
CA LYS A 297 -7.40 -8.22 10.84
C LYS A 297 -8.76 -8.18 11.53
N LYS A 298 -8.82 -8.63 12.78
CA LYS A 298 -10.06 -8.60 13.58
C LYS A 298 -10.58 -7.19 13.81
N SER A 299 -9.68 -6.22 14.00
CA SER A 299 -10.06 -4.80 14.14
C SER A 299 -10.75 -4.28 12.89
N GLU A 300 -10.23 -4.60 11.72
CA GLU A 300 -10.84 -4.22 10.45
C GLU A 300 -12.19 -4.90 10.23
N GLU A 301 -12.25 -6.22 10.44
CA GLU A 301 -13.50 -6.99 10.32
C GLU A 301 -14.57 -6.48 11.29
N ARG A 302 -14.21 -6.26 12.56
CA ARG A 302 -15.12 -5.75 13.59
C ARG A 302 -15.59 -4.33 13.28
N PHE A 303 -14.69 -3.47 12.81
CA PHE A 303 -15.04 -2.11 12.40
C PHE A 303 -16.05 -2.12 11.24
N ASN A 304 -15.79 -2.91 10.20
CA ASN A 304 -16.69 -3.03 9.05
C ASN A 304 -18.05 -3.58 9.46
N GLN A 305 -18.08 -4.58 10.33
CA GLN A 305 -19.32 -5.12 10.87
C GLN A 305 -20.09 -4.08 11.69
N TRP A 306 -19.42 -3.39 12.60
CA TRP A 306 -19.99 -2.34 13.42
C TRP A 306 -20.60 -1.22 12.57
N LEU A 307 -19.88 -0.79 11.53
CA LEU A 307 -20.35 0.24 10.62
C LEU A 307 -21.56 -0.23 9.80
N ALA A 308 -21.55 -1.49 9.35
CA ALA A 308 -22.71 -2.11 8.69
C ALA A 308 -23.94 -2.19 9.62
N ASP A 309 -23.73 -2.50 10.89
CA ASP A 309 -24.79 -2.52 11.90
C ASP A 309 -25.37 -1.12 12.14
N LEU A 310 -24.53 -0.08 12.19
CA LEU A 310 -24.99 1.32 12.28
C LEU A 310 -25.84 1.71 11.06
N ARG A 311 -25.36 1.39 9.85
CA ARG A 311 -26.11 1.67 8.61
C ARG A 311 -27.46 0.95 8.58
N LYS A 312 -27.50 -0.31 9.03
CA LYS A 312 -28.73 -1.11 9.07
C LYS A 312 -29.78 -0.58 10.05
N SER A 313 -29.32 0.03 11.14
CA SER A 313 -30.21 0.61 12.17
C SER A 313 -30.66 2.05 11.88
N ALA A 314 -30.04 2.71 10.91
CA ALA A 314 -30.32 4.10 10.55
C ALA A 314 -31.28 4.22 9.37
N SER A 315 -32.03 5.32 9.33
CA SER A 315 -32.77 5.75 8.13
C SER A 315 -31.84 6.53 7.22
N ILE A 316 -31.52 5.97 6.06
CA ILE A 316 -30.63 6.60 5.06
C ILE A 316 -31.41 6.76 3.76
N GLU A 317 -31.58 8.02 3.36
CA GLU A 317 -32.25 8.36 2.10
C GLU A 317 -31.26 9.12 1.19
N ILE A 318 -30.88 8.54 0.07
CA ILE A 318 -30.03 9.16 -0.96
C ILE A 318 -30.93 9.83 -2.00
N LYS A 319 -30.64 11.09 -2.34
CA LYS A 319 -31.42 11.91 -3.27
C LYS A 319 -30.79 11.96 -4.67
#